data_c286b0ec92561e5eeb1011601f9378ba
#
_entry.id   c286b0ec92561e5eeb1011601f9378ba
#
_cell.length_a   1.000
_cell.length_b   1.000
_cell.length_c   1.000
_cell.angle_alpha   90.00
_cell.angle_beta   90.00
_cell.angle_gamma   90.00
#
_symmetry.space_group_name_H-M   'P 1'
#
loop_
_entity.id
_entity.type
_entity.pdbx_description
1 polymer ?
#
loop_
_entity_poly.entity_id
_entity_poly.type
_entity_poly.pdbx_seq_one_letter_code
_entity_poly.pdbx_strand_id
1 'polypeptide(L)'
;NAESIASEAPDLILVSATGNDSAIKLVSQLSAIAPVLVVNYDDKSWQQLVTELGRATGHEAQAAQKVAEFDQREKALKAKLRLPPQPVSAMVWNGGGREVNLWTRESAQGKLLEQLGFTLATPPASVTGNFSMGHRKDIIQLSGENLAAGLAGKSWLLFASTDNTVPQVLKDQFLSQTDAVRNKQVYAMGSDNFRLDYYSASHLLTTLQHQFTH
;
A
#
# COMPACT_ATOMS: atom_id res chain seq x y z
N ASN A 1 -24.77 1.01 7.76
CA ASN A 1 -25.64 -0.10 8.12
C ASN A 1 -26.36 -0.63 6.86
N ALA A 2 -27.05 -1.77 6.96
CA ALA A 2 -27.73 -2.40 5.82
C ALA A 2 -28.88 -1.54 5.26
N GLU A 3 -29.57 -0.81 6.11
CA GLU A 3 -30.67 0.09 5.70
C GLU A 3 -30.20 1.23 4.81
N SER A 4 -29.07 1.84 5.15
CA SER A 4 -28.48 2.90 4.32
C SER A 4 -28.07 2.36 2.95
N ILE A 5 -27.57 1.12 2.88
CA ILE A 5 -27.21 0.48 1.62
C ILE A 5 -28.47 0.15 0.80
N ALA A 6 -29.54 -0.35 1.45
CA ALA A 6 -30.79 -0.64 0.80
C ALA A 6 -31.42 0.62 0.17
N SER A 7 -31.29 1.78 0.81
CA SER A 7 -31.82 3.06 0.31
C SER A 7 -31.16 3.54 -0.99
N GLU A 8 -29.92 3.09 -1.25
CA GLU A 8 -29.19 3.39 -2.50
C GLU A 8 -29.61 2.51 -3.68
N ALA A 9 -30.43 1.47 -3.43
CA ALA A 9 -30.91 0.50 -4.43
C ALA A 9 -29.78 -0.03 -5.36
N PRO A 10 -28.70 -0.59 -4.80
CA PRO A 10 -27.56 -1.01 -5.60
C PRO A 10 -27.89 -2.26 -6.44
N ASP A 11 -27.24 -2.39 -7.60
CA ASP A 11 -27.28 -3.60 -8.42
C ASP A 11 -26.19 -4.60 -8.03
N LEU A 12 -25.14 -4.15 -7.36
CA LEU A 12 -24.01 -4.95 -6.86
C LEU A 12 -23.43 -4.29 -5.60
N ILE A 13 -23.10 -5.11 -4.62
CA ILE A 13 -22.45 -4.67 -3.38
C ILE A 13 -21.04 -5.29 -3.31
N LEU A 14 -20.04 -4.44 -3.13
CA LEU A 14 -18.65 -4.87 -2.92
C LEU A 14 -18.32 -4.80 -1.44
N VAL A 15 -17.83 -5.88 -0.88
CA VAL A 15 -17.44 -5.97 0.54
C VAL A 15 -15.98 -6.37 0.63
N SER A 16 -15.20 -5.63 1.44
CA SER A 16 -13.82 -6.01 1.72
C SER A 16 -13.75 -7.28 2.55
N ALA A 17 -12.89 -8.21 2.15
CA ALA A 17 -12.61 -9.42 2.93
C ALA A 17 -11.76 -9.15 4.17
N THR A 18 -11.07 -8.00 4.23
CA THR A 18 -10.07 -7.68 5.25
C THR A 18 -10.36 -6.36 5.95
N GLY A 19 -9.76 -6.19 7.12
CA GLY A 19 -9.90 -5.01 7.96
C GLY A 19 -10.95 -5.20 9.06
N ASN A 20 -10.66 -4.64 10.23
CA ASN A 20 -11.57 -4.71 11.38
C ASN A 20 -12.86 -3.92 11.18
N ASP A 21 -12.83 -2.95 10.26
CA ASP A 21 -13.96 -2.10 9.87
C ASP A 21 -14.76 -2.66 8.68
N SER A 22 -14.41 -3.86 8.20
CA SER A 22 -15.11 -4.50 7.09
C SER A 22 -16.54 -4.88 7.44
N ALA A 23 -17.44 -4.73 6.46
CA ALA A 23 -18.81 -5.19 6.54
C ALA A 23 -18.97 -6.71 6.30
N ILE A 24 -17.91 -7.50 6.32
CA ILE A 24 -17.93 -8.96 6.05
C ILE A 24 -18.95 -9.70 6.91
N LYS A 25 -19.15 -9.27 8.15
CA LYS A 25 -20.12 -9.86 9.07
C LYS A 25 -21.59 -9.62 8.68
N LEU A 26 -21.82 -8.65 7.78
CA LEU A 26 -23.15 -8.27 7.32
C LEU A 26 -23.51 -8.89 5.97
N VAL A 27 -22.66 -9.74 5.39
CA VAL A 27 -22.84 -10.29 4.03
C VAL A 27 -24.22 -10.95 3.87
N SER A 28 -24.70 -11.70 4.86
CA SER A 28 -26.03 -12.34 4.79
C SER A 28 -27.16 -11.31 4.67
N GLN A 29 -27.08 -10.21 5.39
CA GLN A 29 -28.07 -9.12 5.32
C GLN A 29 -27.96 -8.36 4.00
N LEU A 30 -26.74 -8.10 3.54
CA LEU A 30 -26.47 -7.38 2.30
C LEU A 30 -26.90 -8.19 1.08
N SER A 31 -26.76 -9.52 1.11
CA SER A 31 -27.19 -10.42 0.04
C SER A 31 -28.70 -10.44 -0.16
N ALA A 32 -29.48 -10.02 0.84
CA ALA A 32 -30.93 -9.85 0.69
C ALA A 32 -31.30 -8.55 -0.10
N ILE A 33 -30.36 -7.62 -0.25
CA ILE A 33 -30.54 -6.35 -0.95
C ILE A 33 -30.14 -6.49 -2.42
N ALA A 34 -28.92 -6.99 -2.68
CA ALA A 34 -28.34 -7.15 -4.01
C ALA A 34 -27.24 -8.22 -3.98
N PRO A 35 -26.78 -8.72 -5.15
CA PRO A 35 -25.62 -9.60 -5.21
C PRO A 35 -24.41 -8.98 -4.50
N VAL A 36 -23.72 -9.80 -3.70
CA VAL A 36 -22.54 -9.36 -2.94
C VAL A 36 -21.30 -10.04 -3.50
N LEU A 37 -20.27 -9.25 -3.83
CA LEU A 37 -18.94 -9.71 -4.14
C LEU A 37 -18.01 -9.38 -2.97
N VAL A 38 -17.46 -10.40 -2.34
CA VAL A 38 -16.42 -10.24 -1.32
C VAL A 38 -15.07 -10.15 -2.00
N VAL A 39 -14.37 -9.03 -1.80
CA VAL A 39 -13.11 -8.72 -2.47
C VAL A 39 -11.97 -8.78 -1.47
N ASN A 40 -10.99 -9.64 -1.72
CA ASN A 40 -9.73 -9.65 -1.00
C ASN A 40 -8.69 -8.85 -1.79
N TYR A 41 -8.15 -7.79 -1.18
CA TYR A 41 -7.15 -6.92 -1.81
C TYR A 41 -5.80 -6.93 -1.10
N ASP A 42 -5.65 -7.66 0.01
CA ASP A 42 -4.43 -7.60 0.83
C ASP A 42 -3.26 -8.47 0.29
N ASP A 43 -3.53 -9.27 -0.74
CA ASP A 43 -2.53 -10.13 -1.40
C ASP A 43 -2.52 -9.99 -2.93
N LYS A 44 -3.08 -8.89 -3.44
CA LYS A 44 -3.21 -8.63 -4.87
C LYS A 44 -2.52 -7.35 -5.29
N SER A 45 -1.98 -7.34 -6.53
CA SER A 45 -1.65 -6.10 -7.21
C SER A 45 -2.92 -5.32 -7.57
N TRP A 46 -2.79 -4.02 -7.81
CA TRP A 46 -3.93 -3.24 -8.28
C TRP A 46 -4.43 -3.74 -9.65
N GLN A 47 -3.54 -4.27 -10.51
CA GLN A 47 -3.89 -4.85 -11.81
C GLN A 47 -4.78 -6.09 -11.64
N GLN A 48 -4.43 -6.97 -10.72
CA GLN A 48 -5.26 -8.15 -10.40
C GLN A 48 -6.64 -7.72 -9.89
N LEU A 49 -6.67 -6.73 -9.00
CA LEU A 49 -7.92 -6.22 -8.44
C LEU A 49 -8.82 -5.59 -9.50
N VAL A 50 -8.30 -4.70 -10.35
CA VAL A 50 -9.12 -4.06 -11.40
C VAL A 50 -9.59 -5.07 -12.44
N THR A 51 -8.81 -6.11 -12.72
CA THR A 51 -9.21 -7.20 -13.63
C THR A 51 -10.39 -7.98 -13.05
N GLU A 52 -10.35 -8.28 -11.76
CA GLU A 52 -11.46 -8.94 -11.05
C GLU A 52 -12.72 -8.09 -11.05
N LEU A 53 -12.58 -6.79 -10.72
CA LEU A 53 -13.70 -5.84 -10.73
C LEU A 53 -14.26 -5.61 -12.14
N GLY A 54 -13.42 -5.55 -13.15
CA GLY A 54 -13.84 -5.46 -14.55
C GLY A 54 -14.69 -6.65 -14.96
N ARG A 55 -14.29 -7.86 -14.56
CA ARG A 55 -15.05 -9.09 -14.81
C ARG A 55 -16.40 -9.07 -14.09
N ALA A 56 -16.43 -8.63 -12.84
CA ALA A 56 -17.66 -8.57 -12.04
C ALA A 56 -18.66 -7.53 -12.56
N THR A 57 -18.21 -6.50 -13.26
CA THR A 57 -19.03 -5.37 -13.73
C THR A 57 -19.22 -5.33 -15.25
N GLY A 58 -18.71 -6.33 -15.99
CA GLY A 58 -18.80 -6.36 -17.45
C GLY A 58 -17.91 -5.33 -18.16
N HIS A 59 -16.79 -4.92 -17.54
CA HIS A 59 -15.85 -3.94 -18.06
C HIS A 59 -14.45 -4.54 -18.30
N GLU A 60 -14.38 -5.79 -18.77
CA GLU A 60 -13.13 -6.53 -18.96
C GLU A 60 -12.19 -5.82 -19.92
N ALA A 61 -12.72 -5.29 -21.02
CA ALA A 61 -11.91 -4.61 -22.05
C ALA A 61 -11.29 -3.31 -21.51
N GLN A 62 -12.06 -2.51 -20.78
CA GLN A 62 -11.58 -1.28 -20.17
C GLN A 62 -10.52 -1.56 -19.10
N ALA A 63 -10.74 -2.58 -18.28
CA ALA A 63 -9.78 -3.02 -17.27
C ALA A 63 -8.46 -3.47 -17.92
N ALA A 64 -8.53 -4.31 -18.95
CA ALA A 64 -7.35 -4.78 -19.68
C ALA A 64 -6.57 -3.64 -20.33
N GLN A 65 -7.26 -2.65 -20.92
CA GLN A 65 -6.63 -1.47 -21.50
C GLN A 65 -5.88 -0.65 -20.45
N LYS A 66 -6.48 -0.39 -19.29
CA LYS A 66 -5.84 0.37 -18.21
C LYS A 66 -4.60 -0.35 -17.66
N VAL A 67 -4.68 -1.65 -17.51
CA VAL A 67 -3.54 -2.48 -17.09
C VAL A 67 -2.41 -2.39 -18.12
N ALA A 68 -2.71 -2.55 -19.40
CA ALA A 68 -1.71 -2.50 -20.46
C ALA A 68 -1.02 -1.13 -20.54
N GLU A 69 -1.77 -0.04 -20.48
CA GLU A 69 -1.23 1.32 -20.47
C GLU A 69 -0.27 1.54 -19.30
N PHE A 70 -0.67 1.12 -18.12
CA PHE A 70 0.14 1.24 -16.92
C PHE A 70 1.42 0.39 -17.02
N ASP A 71 1.31 -0.85 -17.43
CA ASP A 71 2.45 -1.77 -17.51
C ASP A 71 3.52 -1.27 -18.50
N GLN A 72 3.10 -0.64 -19.60
CA GLN A 72 4.03 0.01 -20.54
C GLN A 72 4.76 1.19 -19.86
N ARG A 73 4.04 2.02 -19.14
CA ARG A 73 4.62 3.15 -18.43
C ARG A 73 5.57 2.69 -17.32
N GLU A 74 5.20 1.66 -16.58
CA GLU A 74 6.02 1.05 -15.53
C GLU A 74 7.33 0.51 -16.11
N LYS A 75 7.26 -0.21 -17.22
CA LYS A 75 8.43 -0.74 -17.91
C LYS A 75 9.38 0.37 -18.39
N ALA A 76 8.84 1.44 -18.95
CA ALA A 76 9.62 2.59 -19.38
C ALA A 76 10.30 3.30 -18.20
N LEU A 77 9.59 3.44 -17.08
CA LEU A 77 10.14 4.03 -15.86
C LEU A 77 11.26 3.16 -15.28
N LYS A 78 11.05 1.85 -15.18
CA LYS A 78 12.06 0.91 -14.68
C LYS A 78 13.40 1.06 -15.37
N ALA A 79 13.40 1.28 -16.68
CA ALA A 79 14.63 1.47 -17.46
C ALA A 79 15.41 2.75 -17.11
N LYS A 80 14.75 3.73 -16.49
CA LYS A 80 15.32 5.04 -16.14
C LYS A 80 15.63 5.21 -14.66
N LEU A 81 15.08 4.36 -13.81
CA LEU A 81 15.22 4.50 -12.35
C LEU A 81 16.67 4.30 -11.91
N ARG A 82 17.11 5.19 -11.03
CA ARG A 82 18.30 5.07 -10.22
C ARG A 82 17.87 4.83 -8.79
N LEU A 83 17.85 3.56 -8.41
CA LEU A 83 17.29 3.15 -7.11
C LEU A 83 18.13 3.72 -5.96
N PRO A 84 17.48 4.14 -4.86
CA PRO A 84 18.19 4.50 -3.64
C PRO A 84 18.86 3.26 -3.03
N PRO A 85 19.70 3.43 -1.98
CA PRO A 85 20.31 2.28 -1.30
C PRO A 85 19.28 1.21 -0.94
N GLN A 86 19.62 -0.05 -1.29
CA GLN A 86 18.74 -1.21 -1.08
C GLN A 86 19.19 -2.04 0.12
N PRO A 87 18.32 -2.81 0.77
CA PRO A 87 16.87 -2.87 0.55
C PRO A 87 16.12 -1.64 1.09
N VAL A 88 14.84 -1.50 0.73
CA VAL A 88 13.98 -0.41 1.21
C VAL A 88 12.94 -0.92 2.20
N SER A 89 12.56 -0.08 3.16
CA SER A 89 11.35 -0.26 3.95
C SER A 89 10.29 0.72 3.44
N ALA A 90 9.16 0.18 3.01
CA ALA A 90 8.02 0.96 2.53
C ALA A 90 6.92 0.95 3.60
N MET A 91 6.44 2.12 4.00
CA MET A 91 5.58 2.23 5.17
C MET A 91 4.64 3.42 5.11
N VAL A 92 3.60 3.36 5.94
CA VAL A 92 2.83 4.55 6.34
C VAL A 92 3.30 4.97 7.73
N TRP A 93 3.76 6.20 7.82
CA TRP A 93 4.16 6.83 9.08
C TRP A 93 2.95 7.51 9.72
N ASN A 94 2.51 7.00 10.87
CA ASN A 94 1.31 7.51 11.56
C ASN A 94 1.65 8.63 12.56
N GLY A 95 2.47 9.56 12.20
CA GLY A 95 2.91 10.76 12.90
C GLY A 95 2.68 10.85 14.41
N GLY A 96 3.71 11.09 15.20
CA GLY A 96 3.63 11.33 16.64
C GLY A 96 3.32 10.13 17.54
N GLY A 97 2.84 9.02 16.97
CA GLY A 97 2.34 7.88 17.73
C GLY A 97 3.26 6.68 17.84
N ARG A 98 4.46 6.74 17.30
CA ARG A 98 5.40 5.61 17.28
C ARG A 98 4.80 4.33 16.67
N GLU A 99 3.97 4.51 15.66
CA GLU A 99 3.38 3.40 14.91
C GLU A 99 3.66 3.58 13.43
N VAL A 100 3.96 2.47 12.77
CA VAL A 100 4.04 2.41 11.32
C VAL A 100 3.29 1.19 10.80
N ASN A 101 2.72 1.33 9.63
CA ASN A 101 2.22 0.22 8.84
C ASN A 101 3.26 -0.09 7.77
N LEU A 102 4.01 -1.16 7.97
CA LEU A 102 5.04 -1.61 7.04
C LEU A 102 4.39 -2.45 5.94
N TRP A 103 4.55 -2.02 4.69
CA TRP A 103 4.07 -2.79 3.54
C TRP A 103 4.89 -4.06 3.34
N THR A 104 4.20 -5.17 3.14
CA THR A 104 4.81 -6.46 2.82
C THR A 104 4.98 -6.63 1.31
N ARG A 105 5.69 -7.68 0.91
CA ARG A 105 5.82 -8.08 -0.50
C ARG A 105 4.50 -8.52 -1.13
N GLU A 106 3.53 -8.93 -0.33
CA GLU A 106 2.20 -9.31 -0.81
C GLU A 106 1.28 -8.11 -1.06
N SER A 107 1.58 -6.95 -0.49
CA SER A 107 0.81 -5.73 -0.71
C SER A 107 0.88 -5.26 -2.17
N ALA A 108 -0.14 -4.52 -2.61
CA ALA A 108 -0.11 -3.87 -3.92
C ALA A 108 1.08 -2.91 -4.05
N GLN A 109 1.42 -2.20 -2.97
CA GLN A 109 2.57 -1.30 -2.88
C GLN A 109 3.88 -2.06 -3.03
N GLY A 110 4.05 -3.16 -2.30
CA GLY A 110 5.23 -4.00 -2.36
C GLY A 110 5.42 -4.64 -3.73
N LYS A 111 4.35 -5.15 -4.33
CA LYS A 111 4.38 -5.74 -5.69
C LYS A 111 4.80 -4.71 -6.74
N LEU A 112 4.27 -3.48 -6.67
CA LEU A 112 4.64 -2.41 -7.58
C LEU A 112 6.12 -2.05 -7.44
N LEU A 113 6.61 -1.88 -6.23
CA LEU A 113 8.02 -1.56 -5.97
C LEU A 113 8.95 -2.66 -6.47
N GLU A 114 8.66 -3.93 -6.20
CA GLU A 114 9.48 -5.06 -6.68
C GLU A 114 9.46 -5.16 -8.21
N GLN A 115 8.33 -4.90 -8.84
CA GLN A 115 8.23 -4.86 -10.30
C GLN A 115 9.15 -3.80 -10.91
N LEU A 116 9.36 -2.68 -10.21
CA LEU A 116 10.27 -1.61 -10.61
C LEU A 116 11.75 -1.89 -10.26
N GLY A 117 12.03 -3.00 -9.57
CA GLY A 117 13.38 -3.40 -9.23
C GLY A 117 13.81 -3.09 -7.79
N PHE A 118 12.94 -2.53 -6.95
CA PHE A 118 13.24 -2.37 -5.53
C PHE A 118 13.26 -3.72 -4.83
N THR A 119 14.10 -3.84 -3.80
CA THR A 119 14.11 -4.97 -2.89
C THR A 119 13.54 -4.52 -1.55
N LEU A 120 12.45 -5.14 -1.09
CA LEU A 120 11.88 -4.84 0.22
C LEU A 120 12.69 -5.51 1.33
N ALA A 121 13.01 -4.73 2.35
CA ALA A 121 13.63 -5.27 3.57
C ALA A 121 12.63 -6.16 4.31
N THR A 122 13.10 -7.28 4.80
CA THR A 122 12.33 -8.18 5.68
C THR A 122 12.71 -7.87 7.12
N PRO A 123 11.71 -7.56 7.99
CA PRO A 123 11.99 -7.42 9.41
C PRO A 123 12.64 -8.69 9.99
N PRO A 124 13.54 -8.57 10.97
CA PRO A 124 14.06 -9.73 11.67
C PRO A 124 12.96 -10.60 12.27
N ALA A 125 13.15 -11.92 12.31
CA ALA A 125 12.16 -12.85 12.85
C ALA A 125 11.80 -12.60 14.33
N SER A 126 12.66 -11.91 15.06
CA SER A 126 12.41 -11.48 16.44
C SER A 126 11.42 -10.31 16.57
N VAL A 127 11.15 -9.61 15.47
CA VAL A 127 10.23 -8.49 15.45
C VAL A 127 8.84 -9.00 15.13
N THR A 128 7.92 -8.85 16.06
CA THR A 128 6.51 -9.21 15.87
C THR A 128 5.68 -7.95 15.72
N GLY A 129 4.80 -7.95 14.71
CA GLY A 129 3.79 -6.93 14.54
C GLY A 129 2.62 -7.11 15.51
N ASN A 130 1.79 -6.08 15.64
CA ASN A 130 0.51 -6.19 16.31
C ASN A 130 -0.63 -6.34 15.28
N PHE A 131 -1.83 -6.64 15.77
CA PHE A 131 -2.99 -6.91 14.92
C PHE A 131 -4.12 -5.90 15.13
N SER A 132 -3.80 -4.66 15.50
CA SER A 132 -4.82 -3.62 15.73
C SER A 132 -5.65 -3.31 14.48
N MET A 133 -5.07 -3.53 13.28
CA MET A 133 -5.76 -3.42 12.00
C MET A 133 -6.36 -4.75 11.48
N GLY A 134 -6.41 -5.78 12.33
CA GLY A 134 -6.82 -7.13 11.94
C GLY A 134 -5.67 -7.95 11.37
N HIS A 135 -5.98 -9.22 11.03
CA HIS A 135 -5.03 -10.11 10.36
C HIS A 135 -5.01 -9.79 8.87
N ARG A 136 -3.89 -9.21 8.42
CA ARG A 136 -3.68 -8.77 7.04
C ARG A 136 -2.39 -9.34 6.50
N LYS A 137 -2.34 -9.60 5.19
CA LYS A 137 -1.12 -10.04 4.50
C LYS A 137 -0.30 -8.87 3.96
N ASP A 138 -0.93 -7.72 3.73
CA ASP A 138 -0.32 -6.55 3.10
C ASP A 138 0.45 -5.65 4.08
N ILE A 139 0.17 -5.74 5.38
CA ILE A 139 0.72 -4.84 6.40
C ILE A 139 1.27 -5.63 7.59
N ILE A 140 2.44 -5.21 8.06
CA ILE A 140 2.95 -5.51 9.41
C ILE A 140 2.89 -4.22 10.20
N GLN A 141 2.07 -4.19 11.25
CA GLN A 141 1.97 -3.01 12.11
C GLN A 141 3.05 -3.09 13.20
N LEU A 142 3.94 -2.11 13.20
CA LEU A 142 5.04 -1.99 14.14
C LEU A 142 4.79 -0.82 15.07
N SER A 143 5.13 -0.98 16.35
CA SER A 143 5.01 0.08 17.36
C SER A 143 6.10 -0.03 18.41
N GLY A 144 6.33 1.09 19.11
CA GLY A 144 7.20 1.15 20.28
C GLY A 144 8.64 0.69 19.97
N GLU A 145 9.11 -0.28 20.72
CA GLU A 145 10.48 -0.81 20.65
C GLU A 145 10.79 -1.53 19.32
N ASN A 146 9.76 -2.02 18.65
CA ASN A 146 9.90 -2.76 17.40
C ASN A 146 10.11 -1.87 16.17
N LEU A 147 9.92 -0.55 16.29
CA LEU A 147 10.05 0.35 15.14
C LEU A 147 11.45 0.33 14.53
N ALA A 148 12.46 0.67 15.30
CA ALA A 148 13.83 0.76 14.78
C ALA A 148 14.35 -0.60 14.27
N ALA A 149 14.08 -1.69 15.00
CA ALA A 149 14.48 -3.02 14.60
C ALA A 149 13.72 -3.54 13.38
N GLY A 150 12.43 -3.19 13.25
CA GLY A 150 11.58 -3.63 12.15
C GLY A 150 11.77 -2.86 10.86
N LEU A 151 12.29 -1.64 10.91
CA LEU A 151 12.55 -0.79 9.75
C LEU A 151 13.99 -0.97 9.26
N ALA A 152 14.30 -2.16 8.79
CA ALA A 152 15.65 -2.60 8.45
C ALA A 152 16.17 -2.12 7.09
N GLY A 153 15.36 -1.38 6.32
CA GLY A 153 15.76 -0.86 5.02
C GLY A 153 16.84 0.23 5.13
N LYS A 154 17.75 0.26 4.15
CA LYS A 154 18.73 1.34 4.01
C LYS A 154 18.12 2.65 3.51
N SER A 155 16.97 2.56 2.86
CA SER A 155 16.14 3.69 2.45
C SER A 155 14.71 3.46 2.89
N TRP A 156 14.00 4.52 3.21
CA TRP A 156 12.60 4.46 3.62
C TRP A 156 11.73 5.21 2.63
N LEU A 157 10.67 4.55 2.20
CA LEU A 157 9.65 5.12 1.32
C LEU A 157 8.38 5.31 2.13
N LEU A 158 8.00 6.57 2.34
CA LEU A 158 6.83 6.94 3.15
C LEU A 158 5.61 7.10 2.25
N PHE A 159 4.68 6.18 2.36
CA PHE A 159 3.38 6.21 1.68
C PHE A 159 2.38 7.05 2.46
N ALA A 160 1.30 7.48 1.81
CA ALA A 160 0.26 8.32 2.38
C ALA A 160 0.84 9.55 3.11
N SER A 161 1.87 10.16 2.53
CA SER A 161 2.62 11.26 3.14
C SER A 161 3.10 12.27 2.11
N THR A 162 3.43 13.46 2.61
CA THR A 162 4.00 14.55 1.81
C THR A 162 5.43 14.85 2.25
N ASP A 163 6.12 15.71 1.53
CA ASP A 163 7.49 16.14 1.87
C ASP A 163 7.60 16.73 3.28
N ASN A 164 6.51 17.26 3.84
CA ASN A 164 6.48 17.76 5.21
C ASN A 164 6.63 16.67 6.27
N THR A 165 6.39 15.40 5.93
CA THR A 165 6.58 14.27 6.82
C THR A 165 8.05 13.88 6.98
N VAL A 166 8.86 14.07 5.95
CA VAL A 166 10.27 13.67 5.95
C VAL A 166 11.06 14.33 7.08
N PRO A 167 11.00 15.67 7.31
CA PRO A 167 11.70 16.28 8.43
C PRO A 167 11.26 15.77 9.80
N GLN A 168 10.00 15.36 9.95
CA GLN A 168 9.49 14.80 11.21
C GLN A 168 10.16 13.46 11.51
N VAL A 169 10.25 12.59 10.49
CA VAL A 169 10.93 11.29 10.61
C VAL A 169 12.43 11.48 10.89
N LEU A 170 13.09 12.38 10.18
CA LEU A 170 14.53 12.63 10.36
C LEU A 170 14.88 13.21 11.74
N LYS A 171 13.96 13.88 12.39
CA LYS A 171 14.14 14.45 13.74
C LYS A 171 13.73 13.53 14.87
N ASP A 172 13.15 12.37 14.56
CA ASP A 172 12.71 11.42 15.56
C ASP A 172 13.92 10.78 16.27
N GLN A 173 14.01 11.00 17.57
CA GLN A 173 15.14 10.54 18.40
C GLN A 173 15.28 9.02 18.45
N PHE A 174 14.13 8.31 18.42
CA PHE A 174 14.12 6.84 18.47
C PHE A 174 14.59 6.19 17.17
N LEU A 175 14.56 6.93 16.07
CA LEU A 175 14.97 6.46 14.74
C LEU A 175 16.35 6.96 14.34
N SER A 176 16.97 7.80 15.13
CA SER A 176 18.23 8.49 14.82
C SER A 176 19.41 7.53 14.54
N GLN A 177 19.38 6.32 15.09
CA GLN A 177 20.44 5.32 14.92
C GLN A 177 20.21 4.42 13.71
N THR A 178 19.07 4.52 13.04
CA THR A 178 18.79 3.72 11.83
C THR A 178 19.60 4.24 10.64
N ASP A 179 20.00 3.33 9.75
CA ASP A 179 20.82 3.70 8.58
C ASP A 179 20.12 4.71 7.68
N ALA A 180 18.82 4.52 7.41
CA ALA A 180 18.07 5.41 6.55
C ALA A 180 18.02 6.85 7.09
N VAL A 181 17.79 7.02 8.40
CA VAL A 181 17.74 8.36 9.03
C VAL A 181 19.11 8.99 9.08
N ARG A 182 20.14 8.25 9.51
CA ARG A 182 21.53 8.76 9.55
C ARG A 182 22.00 9.23 8.18
N ASN A 183 21.67 8.49 7.14
CA ASN A 183 22.08 8.78 5.76
C ASN A 183 21.07 9.66 5.00
N LYS A 184 20.02 10.12 5.66
CA LYS A 184 18.94 10.94 5.08
C LYS A 184 18.29 10.31 3.86
N GLN A 185 18.16 8.98 3.86
CA GLN A 185 17.54 8.20 2.79
C GLN A 185 16.06 7.94 3.12
N VAL A 186 15.30 9.02 3.25
CA VAL A 186 13.88 9.01 3.58
C VAL A 186 13.13 9.83 2.54
N TYR A 187 12.14 9.22 1.88
CA TYR A 187 11.45 9.80 0.72
C TYR A 187 9.95 9.72 0.88
N ALA A 188 9.24 10.81 0.65
CA ALA A 188 7.77 10.83 0.62
C ALA A 188 7.27 10.38 -0.75
N MET A 189 6.25 9.48 -0.74
CA MET A 189 5.72 8.88 -1.96
C MET A 189 4.40 9.49 -2.43
N GLY A 190 3.83 10.44 -1.70
CA GLY A 190 2.54 11.06 -2.00
C GLY A 190 1.45 10.69 -1.01
N SER A 191 0.35 11.42 -1.02
CA SER A 191 -0.70 11.35 0.00
C SER A 191 -1.84 10.38 -0.32
N ASP A 192 -1.96 9.89 -1.56
CA ASP A 192 -3.13 9.17 -2.07
C ASP A 192 -2.91 7.67 -2.31
N ASN A 193 -1.89 7.09 -1.73
CA ASN A 193 -1.43 5.74 -2.07
C ASN A 193 -1.48 4.73 -0.91
N PHE A 194 -2.29 4.99 0.10
CA PHE A 194 -2.60 3.99 1.11
C PHE A 194 -3.31 2.77 0.50
N ARG A 195 -4.19 3.00 -0.48
CA ARG A 195 -4.74 1.96 -1.36
C ARG A 195 -4.40 2.29 -2.79
N LEU A 196 -3.98 1.28 -3.55
CA LEU A 196 -3.64 1.48 -4.95
C LEU A 196 -4.79 1.08 -5.87
N ASP A 197 -5.12 2.02 -6.74
CA ASP A 197 -5.91 1.83 -7.95
C ASP A 197 -5.13 2.38 -9.15
N TYR A 198 -5.73 2.41 -10.32
CA TYR A 198 -5.10 2.96 -11.52
C TYR A 198 -4.56 4.39 -11.32
N TYR A 199 -5.33 5.25 -10.66
CA TYR A 199 -4.98 6.66 -10.48
C TYR A 199 -3.85 6.85 -9.46
N SER A 200 -4.00 6.29 -8.28
CA SER A 200 -2.99 6.41 -7.23
C SER A 200 -1.69 5.68 -7.59
N ALA A 201 -1.76 4.54 -8.27
CA ALA A 201 -0.58 3.87 -8.80
C ALA A 201 0.11 4.71 -9.89
N SER A 202 -0.65 5.37 -10.75
CA SER A 202 -0.12 6.30 -11.77
C SER A 202 0.58 7.51 -11.15
N HIS A 203 0.00 8.08 -10.10
CA HIS A 203 0.63 9.17 -9.33
C HIS A 203 1.91 8.70 -8.64
N LEU A 204 1.91 7.48 -8.12
CA LEU A 204 3.10 6.89 -7.50
C LEU A 204 4.24 6.75 -8.52
N LEU A 205 3.97 6.31 -9.75
CA LEU A 205 4.99 6.28 -10.81
C LEU A 205 5.56 7.66 -11.08
N THR A 206 4.73 8.71 -11.11
CA THR A 206 5.18 10.09 -11.28
C THR A 206 6.10 10.52 -10.14
N THR A 207 5.75 10.21 -8.91
CA THR A 207 6.57 10.52 -7.73
C THR A 207 7.91 9.78 -7.76
N LEU A 208 7.90 8.49 -8.07
CA LEU A 208 9.12 7.69 -8.19
C LEU A 208 10.03 8.20 -9.29
N GLN A 209 9.47 8.61 -10.42
CA GLN A 209 10.22 9.25 -11.51
C GLN A 209 10.87 10.54 -11.04
N HIS A 210 10.13 11.39 -10.32
CA HIS A 210 10.66 12.65 -9.80
C HIS A 210 11.80 12.42 -8.80
N GLN A 211 11.64 11.43 -7.90
CA GLN A 211 12.61 11.16 -6.84
C GLN A 211 13.88 10.44 -7.33
N PHE A 212 13.76 9.55 -8.31
CA PHE A 212 14.81 8.55 -8.59
C PHE A 212 15.27 8.48 -10.05
N THR A 213 15.11 9.53 -10.84
CA THR A 213 15.63 9.57 -12.24
C THR A 213 16.69 10.65 -12.47
N HIS A 214 17.24 11.26 -11.44
CA HIS A 214 18.25 12.33 -11.53
C HIS A 214 19.65 11.81 -11.25
#